data_6ed5b63c954b9f81b1545383d5fc514f
#
_entry.id   6ed5b63c954b9f81b1545383d5fc514f
#
_cell.length_a   1.000
_cell.length_b   1.000
_cell.length_c   1.000
_cell.angle_alpha   90.00
_cell.angle_beta   90.00
_cell.angle_gamma   90.00
#
_symmetry.space_group_name_H-M   'P 1'
#
loop_
_entity.id
_entity.type
_entity.pdbx_description
1 polymer ?
#
loop_
_entity_poly.entity_id
_entity_poly.type
_entity_poly.pdbx_seq_one_letter_code
_entity_poly.pdbx_strand_id
1 'polypeptide(L)'
;MRSKDNSLRIIDLWTFRSTKSHKRYIVEVEGFENEFYGIKFYWKGVEKSKDRYSLLTNDFEPRTIIRSCIEVMLEYYRKNPLVSFGFVAARDLEKDLKGKNIDVESGSRRFKFYQRMMVNLFGPETFYQASDTTNTIYLMINIKQLSTGAVSIKDIEDRLNQTYNGEYIINVER
;
A
#
# COMPACT_ATOMS: atom_id res chain seq x y z
N MET A 1 14.77 -10.29 9.05
CA MET A 1 14.91 -11.60 8.36
C MET A 1 15.23 -11.29 6.89
N ARG A 2 16.44 -11.58 6.42
CA ARG A 2 16.83 -11.30 5.03
C ARG A 2 16.22 -12.36 4.11
N SER A 3 15.41 -11.93 3.15
CA SER A 3 14.96 -12.78 2.06
C SER A 3 16.17 -13.24 1.24
N LYS A 4 16.16 -14.50 0.78
CA LYS A 4 17.19 -15.08 -0.09
C LYS A 4 17.13 -14.61 -1.54
N ASP A 5 16.24 -13.69 -1.84
CA ASP A 5 16.13 -13.06 -3.15
C ASP A 5 17.07 -11.85 -3.19
N ASN A 6 17.88 -11.75 -4.22
CA ASN A 6 19.00 -10.80 -4.39
C ASN A 6 18.58 -9.31 -4.54
N SER A 7 17.34 -8.96 -4.26
CA SER A 7 16.91 -7.58 -4.11
C SER A 7 17.07 -7.18 -2.64
N LEU A 8 17.87 -6.15 -2.39
CA LEU A 8 18.10 -5.53 -1.07
C LEU A 8 16.81 -4.90 -0.51
N ARG A 9 15.82 -5.71 -0.19
CA ARG A 9 14.59 -5.25 0.47
C ARG A 9 14.81 -5.26 1.97
N ILE A 10 14.66 -4.10 2.57
CA ILE A 10 14.51 -3.97 4.02
C ILE A 10 13.03 -4.19 4.32
N ILE A 11 12.73 -5.18 5.16
CA ILE A 11 11.35 -5.42 5.61
C ILE A 11 11.30 -5.14 7.11
N ASP A 12 10.53 -4.12 7.47
CA ASP A 12 10.20 -3.80 8.85
C ASP A 12 8.78 -4.25 9.16
N LEU A 13 8.60 -4.85 10.33
CA LEU A 13 7.31 -5.32 10.82
C LEU A 13 6.87 -4.51 12.03
N TRP A 14 5.73 -3.85 11.89
CA TRP A 14 5.06 -3.12 12.95
C TRP A 14 3.83 -3.88 13.41
N THR A 15 3.54 -3.85 14.69
CA THR A 15 2.36 -4.53 15.22
C THR A 15 1.47 -3.58 15.99
N PHE A 16 0.17 -3.72 15.80
CA PHE A 16 -0.81 -3.03 16.62
C PHE A 16 -1.95 -3.98 17.00
N ARG A 17 -2.66 -3.64 18.07
CA ARG A 17 -3.83 -4.39 18.54
C ARG A 17 -5.07 -3.51 18.40
N SER A 18 -6.08 -4.01 17.69
CA SER A 18 -7.37 -3.33 17.65
C SER A 18 -8.00 -3.31 19.03
N THR A 19 -8.48 -2.15 19.46
CA THR A 19 -9.21 -2.01 20.73
C THR A 19 -10.63 -2.58 20.66
N LYS A 20 -11.18 -2.69 19.44
CA LYS A 20 -12.54 -3.18 19.21
C LYS A 20 -12.57 -4.70 19.05
N SER A 21 -11.83 -5.25 18.09
CA SER A 21 -11.80 -6.69 17.81
C SER A 21 -10.79 -7.47 18.66
N HIS A 22 -9.89 -6.76 19.36
CA HIS A 22 -8.74 -7.31 20.07
C HIS A 22 -7.77 -8.13 19.20
N LYS A 23 -7.97 -8.12 17.89
CA LYS A 23 -7.07 -8.77 16.93
C LYS A 23 -5.76 -8.00 16.83
N ARG A 24 -4.68 -8.75 16.61
CA ARG A 24 -3.36 -8.19 16.33
C ARG A 24 -3.16 -8.12 14.82
N TYR A 25 -2.77 -6.96 14.35
CA TYR A 25 -2.43 -6.69 12.95
C TYR A 25 -0.95 -6.46 12.79
N ILE A 26 -0.44 -6.83 11.65
CA ILE A 26 0.93 -6.56 11.21
C ILE A 26 0.87 -5.53 10.09
N VAL A 27 1.65 -4.48 10.20
CA VAL A 27 1.98 -3.57 9.09
C VAL A 27 3.39 -3.92 8.65
N GLU A 28 3.52 -4.33 7.41
CA GLU A 28 4.77 -4.68 6.77
C GLU A 28 5.21 -3.51 5.89
N VAL A 29 6.42 -3.03 6.10
CA VAL A 29 7.03 -1.96 5.33
C VAL A 29 8.18 -2.55 4.52
N GLU A 30 8.04 -2.57 3.20
CA GLU A 30 9.09 -2.96 2.28
C GLU A 30 9.83 -1.71 1.81
N GLY A 31 11.13 -1.61 2.13
CA GLY A 31 11.99 -0.55 1.64
C GLY A 31 12.54 -0.86 0.24
N PHE A 32 12.38 0.07 -0.67
CA PHE A 32 12.97 0.07 -2.01
C PHE A 32 14.03 1.17 -2.11
N GLU A 33 14.79 1.19 -3.18
CA GLU A 33 15.71 2.29 -3.45
C GLU A 33 14.97 3.63 -3.59
N ASN A 34 15.71 4.74 -3.49
CA ASN A 34 15.21 6.11 -3.59
C ASN A 34 14.11 6.44 -2.58
N GLU A 35 14.23 5.92 -1.34
CA GLU A 35 13.34 6.24 -0.24
C GLU A 35 11.85 5.95 -0.55
N PHE A 36 11.61 4.92 -1.36
CA PHE A 36 10.27 4.44 -1.65
C PHE A 36 9.92 3.25 -0.75
N TYR A 37 8.75 3.30 -0.11
CA TYR A 37 8.29 2.28 0.83
C TYR A 37 6.93 1.72 0.44
N GLY A 38 6.85 0.40 0.26
CA GLY A 38 5.60 -0.32 0.09
C GLY A 38 4.96 -0.64 1.43
N ILE A 39 3.70 -0.29 1.61
CA ILE A 39 2.95 -0.53 2.85
C ILE A 39 1.93 -1.64 2.61
N LYS A 40 2.03 -2.70 3.38
CA LYS A 40 1.10 -3.82 3.39
C LYS A 40 0.63 -4.09 4.80
N PHE A 41 -0.55 -4.67 4.96
CA PHE A 41 -1.00 -5.10 6.28
C PHE A 41 -1.84 -6.37 6.21
N TYR A 42 -1.86 -7.09 7.30
CA TYR A 42 -2.67 -8.30 7.46
C TYR A 42 -2.97 -8.59 8.94
N TRP A 43 -3.99 -9.37 9.17
CA TRP A 43 -4.26 -9.90 10.51
C TRP A 43 -3.28 -11.01 10.86
N LYS A 44 -2.65 -10.94 12.03
CA LYS A 44 -1.64 -11.93 12.46
C LYS A 44 -2.12 -13.38 12.44
N GLY A 45 -3.40 -13.63 12.67
CA GLY A 45 -3.98 -14.97 12.62
C GLY A 45 -3.91 -15.65 11.25
N VAL A 46 -3.70 -14.88 10.18
CA VAL A 46 -3.56 -15.40 8.81
C VAL A 46 -2.13 -15.26 8.25
N GLU A 47 -1.15 -15.01 9.09
CA GLU A 47 0.25 -14.75 8.70
C GLU A 47 0.84 -15.85 7.79
N LYS A 48 0.44 -17.09 8.01
CA LYS A 48 0.91 -18.26 7.23
C LYS A 48 0.16 -18.46 5.92
N SER A 49 -0.93 -17.74 5.69
CA SER A 49 -1.69 -17.84 4.43
C SER A 49 -0.95 -17.15 3.30
N LYS A 50 -0.98 -17.75 2.10
CA LYS A 50 -0.49 -17.10 0.87
C LYS A 50 -1.31 -15.86 0.53
N ASP A 51 -2.60 -15.88 0.86
CA ASP A 51 -3.56 -14.80 0.57
C ASP A 51 -3.73 -13.82 1.74
N ARG A 52 -2.77 -13.77 2.70
CA ARG A 52 -2.90 -13.01 3.94
C ARG A 52 -3.27 -11.54 3.75
N TYR A 53 -2.81 -10.91 2.68
CA TYR A 53 -3.13 -9.51 2.39
C TYR A 53 -4.53 -9.30 1.80
N SER A 54 -5.13 -10.36 1.23
CA SER A 54 -6.44 -10.32 0.59
C SER A 54 -7.58 -10.67 1.55
N LEU A 55 -7.28 -11.36 2.65
CA LEU A 55 -8.30 -11.84 3.57
C LEU A 55 -8.95 -10.70 4.34
N LEU A 56 -10.29 -10.64 4.25
CA LEU A 56 -11.12 -9.74 5.02
C LEU A 56 -11.27 -10.26 6.45
N THR A 57 -11.11 -9.37 7.42
CA THR A 57 -11.33 -9.73 8.83
C THR A 57 -12.80 -9.60 9.25
N ASN A 58 -13.63 -8.96 8.41
CA ASN A 58 -15.06 -8.65 8.68
C ASN A 58 -15.32 -7.89 10.00
N ASP A 59 -14.28 -7.27 10.56
CA ASP A 59 -14.38 -6.59 11.85
C ASP A 59 -14.94 -5.16 11.72
N PHE A 60 -15.24 -4.72 10.50
CA PHE A 60 -15.75 -3.38 10.19
C PHE A 60 -14.90 -2.23 10.77
N GLU A 61 -13.57 -2.42 10.83
CA GLU A 61 -12.61 -1.46 11.38
C GLU A 61 -11.61 -0.88 10.35
N PRO A 62 -12.00 -0.59 9.10
CA PRO A 62 -11.03 -0.17 8.09
C PRO A 62 -10.33 1.15 8.48
N ARG A 63 -11.03 2.05 9.18
CA ARG A 63 -10.47 3.34 9.61
C ARG A 63 -9.35 3.16 10.63
N THR A 64 -9.54 2.28 11.62
CA THR A 64 -8.54 2.00 12.66
C THR A 64 -7.29 1.38 12.05
N ILE A 65 -7.47 0.42 11.15
CA ILE A 65 -6.35 -0.26 10.48
C ILE A 65 -5.56 0.74 9.63
N ILE A 66 -6.24 1.52 8.80
CA ILE A 66 -5.57 2.51 7.94
C ILE A 66 -4.89 3.60 8.75
N ARG A 67 -5.51 4.07 9.84
CA ARG A 67 -4.87 5.03 10.74
C ARG A 67 -3.56 4.48 11.29
N SER A 68 -3.51 3.20 11.68
CA SER A 68 -2.27 2.59 12.15
C SER A 68 -1.21 2.50 11.05
N CYS A 69 -1.59 2.22 9.80
CA CYS A 69 -0.67 2.30 8.67
C CYS A 69 -0.12 3.72 8.48
N ILE A 70 -0.99 4.73 8.61
CA ILE A 70 -0.59 6.15 8.50
C ILE A 70 0.37 6.54 9.62
N GLU A 71 0.16 6.12 10.85
CA GLU A 71 1.10 6.39 11.94
C GLU A 71 2.49 5.80 11.64
N VAL A 72 2.55 4.59 11.08
CA VAL A 72 3.81 3.99 10.62
C VAL A 72 4.44 4.85 9.50
N MET A 73 3.66 5.27 8.50
CA MET A 73 4.18 6.15 7.43
C MET A 73 4.72 7.47 7.97
N LEU A 74 4.02 8.09 8.94
CA LEU A 74 4.45 9.32 9.58
C LEU A 74 5.78 9.14 10.33
N GLU A 75 6.04 7.98 10.91
CA GLU A 75 7.34 7.68 11.53
C GLU A 75 8.48 7.67 10.50
N TYR A 76 8.25 7.10 9.31
CA TYR A 76 9.22 7.17 8.21
C TYR A 76 9.39 8.60 7.70
N TYR A 77 8.30 9.33 7.51
CA TYR A 77 8.33 10.71 7.04
C TYR A 77 9.06 11.65 8.02
N ARG A 78 8.90 11.46 9.33
CA ARG A 78 9.62 12.23 10.36
C ARG A 78 11.13 11.99 10.31
N LYS A 79 11.54 10.75 10.03
CA LYS A 79 12.97 10.40 9.90
C LYS A 79 13.57 10.93 8.61
N ASN A 80 12.83 10.88 7.51
CA ASN A 80 13.26 11.38 6.22
C ASN A 80 12.07 12.02 5.47
N PRO A 81 12.00 13.36 5.36
CA PRO A 81 10.91 14.05 4.67
C PRO A 81 10.86 13.84 3.15
N LEU A 82 11.80 13.10 2.57
CA LEU A 82 11.84 12.79 1.14
C LEU A 82 11.19 11.45 0.78
N VAL A 83 10.68 10.70 1.76
CA VAL A 83 10.09 9.39 1.52
C VAL A 83 8.87 9.45 0.61
N SER A 84 8.70 8.40 -0.17
CA SER A 84 7.52 8.12 -1.00
C SER A 84 6.89 6.80 -0.56
N PHE A 85 5.59 6.64 -0.79
CA PHE A 85 4.86 5.46 -0.33
C PHE A 85 4.02 4.83 -1.43
N GLY A 86 3.86 3.52 -1.36
CA GLY A 86 2.96 2.76 -2.22
C GLY A 86 2.09 1.79 -1.42
N PHE A 87 0.87 1.59 -1.89
CA PHE A 87 -0.09 0.63 -1.34
C PHE A 87 -0.59 -0.26 -2.46
N VAL A 88 -0.68 -1.56 -2.17
CA VAL A 88 -1.41 -2.50 -3.00
C VAL A 88 -2.65 -2.94 -2.22
N ALA A 89 -3.82 -2.55 -2.70
CA ALA A 89 -5.06 -3.01 -2.11
C ALA A 89 -5.42 -4.38 -2.70
N ALA A 90 -5.90 -5.29 -1.85
CA ALA A 90 -6.43 -6.54 -2.35
C ALA A 90 -7.64 -6.29 -3.24
N ARG A 91 -7.76 -7.05 -4.33
CA ARG A 91 -8.96 -7.08 -5.16
C ARG A 91 -10.13 -7.65 -4.34
N ASP A 92 -11.32 -7.14 -4.58
CA ASP A 92 -12.52 -7.74 -4.00
C ASP A 92 -12.68 -9.16 -4.56
N LEU A 93 -12.84 -10.16 -3.69
CA LEU A 93 -13.02 -11.54 -4.13
C LEU A 93 -14.37 -11.67 -4.86
N GLU A 94 -14.43 -12.47 -5.93
CA GLU A 94 -15.66 -12.70 -6.69
C GLU A 94 -16.84 -13.16 -5.83
N LYS A 95 -16.57 -13.81 -4.69
CA LYS A 95 -17.59 -14.23 -3.71
C LYS A 95 -18.30 -13.04 -3.06
N ASP A 96 -17.63 -11.89 -2.93
CA ASP A 96 -18.21 -10.67 -2.37
C ASP A 96 -19.00 -9.88 -3.41
N LEU A 97 -18.88 -10.26 -4.69
CA LEU A 97 -19.46 -9.58 -5.84
C LEU A 97 -20.82 -10.15 -6.26
N LYS A 98 -21.25 -11.32 -5.72
CA LYS A 98 -22.53 -11.94 -6.07
C LYS A 98 -23.70 -11.02 -5.71
N GLY A 99 -24.26 -10.38 -6.75
CA GLY A 99 -25.46 -9.54 -6.68
C GLY A 99 -25.21 -8.03 -6.68
N LYS A 100 -23.99 -7.55 -6.89
CA LYS A 100 -23.70 -6.12 -7.06
C LYS A 100 -23.08 -5.90 -8.42
N ASN A 101 -23.67 -5.02 -9.24
CA ASN A 101 -22.99 -4.42 -10.39
C ASN A 101 -21.86 -3.54 -9.85
N ILE A 102 -20.69 -4.15 -9.62
CA ILE A 102 -19.50 -3.40 -9.23
C ILE A 102 -18.76 -3.12 -10.53
N ASP A 103 -18.59 -1.84 -10.77
CA ASP A 103 -17.79 -1.31 -11.85
C ASP A 103 -16.34 -1.75 -11.63
N VAL A 104 -15.92 -2.78 -12.35
CA VAL A 104 -14.59 -3.41 -12.22
C VAL A 104 -13.49 -2.41 -12.57
N GLU A 105 -13.82 -1.41 -13.41
CA GLU A 105 -12.89 -0.37 -13.86
C GLU A 105 -12.53 0.63 -12.75
N SER A 106 -13.32 0.71 -11.68
CA SER A 106 -13.16 1.75 -10.66
C SER A 106 -12.34 1.34 -9.42
N GLY A 107 -11.66 0.20 -9.45
CA GLY A 107 -10.89 -0.33 -8.34
C GLY A 107 -11.73 -0.93 -7.21
N SER A 108 -11.08 -1.64 -6.29
CA SER A 108 -11.77 -2.25 -5.15
C SER A 108 -12.30 -1.20 -4.15
N ARG A 109 -13.31 -1.58 -3.34
CA ARG A 109 -13.81 -0.71 -2.26
C ARG A 109 -12.72 -0.28 -1.29
N ARG A 110 -11.75 -1.17 -1.03
CA ARG A 110 -10.57 -0.88 -0.19
C ARG A 110 -9.68 0.17 -0.85
N PHE A 111 -9.43 0.03 -2.14
CA PHE A 111 -8.63 0.99 -2.90
C PHE A 111 -9.22 2.41 -2.84
N LYS A 112 -10.52 2.55 -3.14
CA LYS A 112 -11.23 3.84 -3.06
C LYS A 112 -11.17 4.44 -1.65
N PHE A 113 -11.28 3.61 -0.63
CA PHE A 113 -11.19 4.05 0.75
C PHE A 113 -9.77 4.55 1.09
N TYR A 114 -8.72 3.81 0.67
CA TYR A 114 -7.33 4.22 0.89
C TYR A 114 -7.03 5.53 0.17
N GLN A 115 -7.38 5.63 -1.12
CA GLN A 115 -7.19 6.84 -1.90
C GLN A 115 -7.83 8.05 -1.22
N ARG A 116 -9.10 7.95 -0.83
CA ARG A 116 -9.80 9.04 -0.13
C ARG A 116 -9.12 9.43 1.17
N MET A 117 -8.67 8.47 1.98
CA MET A 117 -7.99 8.76 3.23
C MET A 117 -6.65 9.46 3.00
N MET A 118 -5.87 8.99 2.03
CA MET A 118 -4.56 9.57 1.73
C MET A 118 -4.66 10.98 1.15
N VAL A 119 -5.57 11.20 0.20
CA VAL A 119 -5.84 12.54 -0.37
C VAL A 119 -6.22 13.53 0.73
N ASN A 120 -7.13 13.13 1.63
CA ASN A 120 -7.60 14.01 2.69
C ASN A 120 -6.55 14.34 3.75
N LEU A 121 -5.62 13.40 4.03
CA LEU A 121 -4.65 13.55 5.11
C LEU A 121 -3.35 14.23 4.66
N PHE A 122 -2.87 13.91 3.47
CA PHE A 122 -1.58 14.39 3.00
C PHE A 122 -1.66 15.51 1.97
N GLY A 123 -2.81 15.63 1.29
CA GLY A 123 -3.01 16.65 0.27
C GLY A 123 -2.07 16.53 -0.94
N PRO A 124 -2.22 17.43 -1.93
CA PRO A 124 -1.40 17.41 -3.14
C PRO A 124 -0.08 18.17 -3.03
N GLU A 125 0.15 18.93 -1.96
CA GLU A 125 1.33 19.80 -1.84
C GLU A 125 2.62 19.05 -1.47
N THR A 126 2.49 17.94 -0.72
CA THR A 126 3.64 17.14 -0.27
C THR A 126 3.85 15.94 -1.19
N PHE A 127 2.77 15.33 -1.65
CA PHE A 127 2.82 14.12 -2.45
C PHE A 127 2.05 14.27 -3.75
N TYR A 128 2.69 13.95 -4.85
CA TYR A 128 2.01 13.64 -6.10
C TYR A 128 1.32 12.30 -5.94
N GLN A 129 0.02 12.27 -6.20
CA GLN A 129 -0.80 11.08 -5.99
C GLN A 129 -1.14 10.45 -7.34
N ALA A 130 -0.74 9.21 -7.50
CA ALA A 130 -0.94 8.45 -8.72
C ALA A 130 -1.58 7.10 -8.41
N SER A 131 -2.28 6.51 -9.35
CA SER A 131 -2.97 5.24 -9.13
C SER A 131 -3.00 4.37 -10.38
N ASP A 132 -3.02 3.07 -10.14
CA ASP A 132 -3.40 2.06 -11.13
C ASP A 132 -4.65 1.35 -10.59
N THR A 133 -5.81 1.73 -11.11
CA THR A 133 -7.10 1.20 -10.65
C THR A 133 -7.28 -0.27 -11.02
N THR A 134 -6.73 -0.69 -12.16
CA THR A 134 -6.79 -2.08 -12.64
C THR A 134 -6.07 -3.03 -11.68
N ASN A 135 -4.89 -2.64 -11.22
CA ASN A 135 -4.09 -3.42 -10.27
C ASN A 135 -4.30 -3.02 -8.82
N THR A 136 -5.18 -2.05 -8.54
CA THR A 136 -5.48 -1.54 -7.20
C THR A 136 -4.24 -1.01 -6.47
N ILE A 137 -3.37 -0.33 -7.20
CA ILE A 137 -2.13 0.27 -6.69
C ILE A 137 -2.34 1.77 -6.52
N TYR A 138 -1.91 2.28 -5.39
CA TYR A 138 -1.94 3.69 -5.07
C TYR A 138 -0.57 4.17 -4.63
N LEU A 139 -0.08 5.22 -5.26
CA LEU A 139 1.26 5.78 -5.03
C LEU A 139 1.15 7.22 -4.51
N MET A 140 1.99 7.53 -3.55
CA MET A 140 2.23 8.86 -3.00
C MET A 140 3.70 9.18 -3.21
N ILE A 141 4.02 9.92 -4.26
CA ILE A 141 5.39 10.22 -4.64
C ILE A 141 5.74 11.61 -4.14
N ASN A 142 6.83 11.72 -3.40
CA ASN A 142 7.28 12.98 -2.84
C ASN A 142 7.59 14.01 -3.95
N ILE A 143 6.91 15.16 -3.90
CA ILE A 143 7.03 16.19 -4.94
C ILE A 143 8.46 16.72 -5.04
N LYS A 144 9.20 16.80 -3.94
CA LYS A 144 10.60 17.24 -3.97
C LYS A 144 11.50 16.26 -4.73
N GLN A 145 11.25 14.95 -4.62
CA GLN A 145 11.98 13.95 -5.41
C GLN A 145 11.64 14.03 -6.90
N LEU A 146 10.37 14.24 -7.24
CA LEU A 146 9.96 14.46 -8.63
C LEU A 146 10.57 15.73 -9.22
N SER A 147 10.54 16.84 -8.49
CA SER A 147 11.03 18.14 -8.98
C SER A 147 12.55 18.16 -9.18
N THR A 148 13.29 17.41 -8.40
CA THR A 148 14.77 17.27 -8.55
C THR A 148 15.17 16.25 -9.60
N GLY A 149 14.22 15.49 -10.15
CA GLY A 149 14.50 14.38 -11.07
C GLY A 149 15.16 13.17 -10.40
N ALA A 150 15.22 13.14 -9.07
CA ALA A 150 15.79 12.00 -8.33
C ALA A 150 14.99 10.71 -8.53
N VAL A 151 13.68 10.85 -8.77
CA VAL A 151 12.75 9.76 -9.03
C VAL A 151 11.79 10.19 -10.14
N SER A 152 11.50 9.27 -11.07
CA SER A 152 10.39 9.42 -12.01
C SER A 152 9.29 8.41 -11.70
N ILE A 153 8.06 8.70 -12.14
CA ILE A 153 6.94 7.76 -12.02
C ILE A 153 7.30 6.44 -12.72
N LYS A 154 7.95 6.52 -13.88
CA LYS A 154 8.37 5.36 -14.65
C LYS A 154 9.38 4.49 -13.88
N ASP A 155 10.34 5.08 -13.16
CA ASP A 155 11.30 4.33 -12.36
C ASP A 155 10.59 3.51 -11.27
N ILE A 156 9.53 4.08 -10.67
CA ILE A 156 8.73 3.39 -9.66
C ILE A 156 7.91 2.26 -10.30
N GLU A 157 7.26 2.51 -11.45
CA GLU A 157 6.54 1.49 -12.21
C GLU A 157 7.45 0.32 -12.58
N ASP A 158 8.61 0.59 -13.16
CA ASP A 158 9.57 -0.42 -13.59
C ASP A 158 10.05 -1.27 -12.41
N ARG A 159 10.30 -0.66 -11.26
CA ARG A 159 10.70 -1.37 -10.04
C ARG A 159 9.60 -2.25 -9.47
N LEU A 160 8.38 -1.74 -9.40
CA LEU A 160 7.26 -2.52 -8.92
C LEU A 160 7.01 -3.70 -9.85
N ASN A 161 7.09 -3.50 -11.17
CA ASN A 161 6.97 -4.56 -12.16
C ASN A 161 8.07 -5.61 -12.03
N GLN A 162 9.33 -5.21 -11.83
CA GLN A 162 10.45 -6.12 -11.58
C GLN A 162 10.29 -6.88 -10.27
N THR A 163 9.81 -6.21 -9.24
CA THR A 163 9.67 -6.77 -7.89
C THR A 163 8.61 -7.85 -7.83
N TYR A 164 7.49 -7.62 -8.49
CA TYR A 164 6.34 -8.53 -8.47
C TYR A 164 6.35 -9.51 -9.67
N ASN A 165 7.48 -9.60 -10.43
CA ASN A 165 7.75 -10.62 -11.46
C ASN A 165 6.58 -10.87 -12.42
N GLY A 166 5.89 -9.81 -12.85
CA GLY A 166 4.76 -9.93 -13.78
C GLY A 166 3.47 -10.47 -13.15
N GLU A 167 3.39 -10.62 -11.82
CA GLU A 167 2.11 -10.82 -11.15
C GLU A 167 1.14 -9.66 -11.46
N TYR A 168 1.71 -8.48 -11.72
CA TYR A 168 1.00 -7.26 -12.10
C TYR A 168 1.80 -6.53 -13.18
N ILE A 169 1.15 -6.12 -14.25
CA ILE A 169 1.68 -5.09 -15.16
C ILE A 169 1.14 -3.76 -14.62
N ILE A 170 2.01 -2.99 -13.96
CA ILE A 170 1.64 -1.75 -13.31
C ILE A 170 1.72 -0.62 -14.33
N ASN A 171 0.61 0.03 -14.61
CA ASN A 171 0.49 1.23 -15.40
C ASN A 171 -0.15 2.31 -14.53
N VAL A 172 0.63 3.30 -14.12
CA VAL A 172 0.12 4.40 -13.31
C VAL A 172 -0.60 5.41 -14.21
N GLU A 173 -1.87 5.61 -13.95
CA GLU A 173 -2.68 6.63 -14.61
C GLU A 173 -2.23 8.03 -14.16
N ARG A 174 -2.03 8.93 -15.12
CA ARG A 174 -1.58 10.32 -14.92
C ARG A 174 -2.73 11.28 -14.87
#